data_e1a113e15463eb8fc06e273a674d88ed
#
_entry.id   e1a113e15463eb8fc06e273a674d88ed
#
_cell.length_a   1.000
_cell.length_b   1.000
_cell.length_c   1.000
_cell.angle_alpha   90.00
_cell.angle_beta   90.00
_cell.angle_gamma   90.00
#
_symmetry.space_group_name_H-M   'P 1'
#
loop_
_entity.id
_entity.type
_entity.pdbx_description
1 polymer ?
#
loop_
_entity_poly.entity_id
_entity_poly.type
_entity_poly.pdbx_seq_one_letter_code
_entity_poly.pdbx_strand_id
1 'polypeptide(L)' 'MIGENIKTLRKTHDLTQPEFAKIIGISRNSLSRYENGTSSVSTELVDRICKKFNVSYLDIVGEEKMLTPVEDYHLTLKIR' A
#
# COMPACT_ATOMS: atom_id res chain seq x y z
N MET A 1 5.21 7.28 0.33
CA MET A 1 5.84 6.15 -0.40
C MET A 1 5.13 4.86 -0.04
N ILE A 2 4.98 4.00 -1.01
CA ILE A 2 4.24 2.76 -0.79
C ILE A 2 4.91 1.89 0.27
N GLY A 3 6.22 1.72 0.19
CA GLY A 3 6.94 0.87 1.14
C GLY A 3 6.80 1.37 2.57
N GLU A 4 6.92 2.66 2.76
CA GLU A 4 6.79 3.24 4.09
C GLU A 4 5.36 3.11 4.60
N ASN A 5 4.38 3.24 3.70
CA ASN A 5 3.00 3.10 4.10
C ASN A 5 2.69 1.67 4.53
N ILE A 6 3.26 0.69 3.85
CA ILE A 6 3.12 -0.71 4.24
C ILE A 6 3.74 -0.94 5.60
N LYS A 7 4.93 -0.39 5.83
CA LYS A 7 5.61 -0.52 7.11
C LYS A 7 4.79 0.11 8.23
N THR A 8 4.21 1.28 7.98
CA THR A 8 3.38 1.96 8.96
C THR A 8 2.15 1.12 9.29
N LEU A 9 1.50 0.56 8.26
CA LEU A 9 0.34 -0.29 8.48
C LEU A 9 0.71 -1.49 9.34
N ARG A 10 1.85 -2.12 9.02
CA ARG A 10 2.32 -3.26 9.78
C ARG A 10 2.51 -2.90 11.25
N LYS A 11 3.17 -1.79 11.51
CA LYS A 11 3.46 -1.38 12.88
C LYS A 11 2.20 -0.97 13.63
N THR A 12 1.25 -0.38 12.93
CA THR A 12 -0.03 -0.02 13.53
C THR A 12 -0.75 -1.25 14.07
N HIS A 13 -0.54 -2.41 13.43
CA HIS A 13 -1.14 -3.65 13.88
C HIS A 13 -0.22 -4.47 14.79
N ASP A 14 0.90 -3.87 15.22
CA ASP A 14 1.86 -4.52 16.14
C ASP A 14 2.39 -5.86 15.59
N LEU A 15 2.65 -5.88 14.28
CA LEU A 15 3.12 -7.10 13.63
C LEU A 15 4.60 -6.98 13.27
N THR A 16 5.31 -8.10 13.41
CA THR A 16 6.68 -8.21 12.91
C THR A 16 6.64 -8.44 11.41
N GLN A 17 7.79 -8.29 10.75
CA GLN A 17 7.87 -8.57 9.32
C GLN A 17 7.45 -10.00 8.98
N PRO A 18 7.95 -11.03 9.69
CA PRO A 18 7.50 -12.39 9.38
C PRO A 18 6.00 -12.59 9.53
N GLU A 19 5.40 -11.99 10.57
CA GLU A 19 3.97 -12.12 10.79
C GLU A 19 3.16 -11.49 9.68
N PHE A 20 3.51 -10.27 9.32
CA PHE A 20 2.81 -9.55 8.26
C PHE A 20 2.98 -10.26 6.91
N ALA A 21 4.20 -10.69 6.62
CA ALA A 21 4.48 -11.39 5.37
C ALA A 21 3.64 -12.66 5.26
N LYS A 22 3.50 -13.39 6.36
CA LYS A 22 2.69 -14.61 6.36
C LYS A 22 1.23 -14.29 6.07
N ILE A 23 0.70 -13.22 6.67
CA ILE A 23 -0.69 -12.84 6.48
C ILE A 23 -0.98 -12.52 5.02
N ILE A 24 -0.07 -11.80 4.36
CA ILE A 24 -0.31 -11.40 2.97
C ILE A 24 0.30 -12.37 1.95
N GLY A 25 0.89 -13.46 2.43
CA GLY A 25 1.30 -14.55 1.55
C GLY A 25 2.59 -14.30 0.77
N ILE A 26 3.57 -13.62 1.38
CA ILE A 26 4.87 -13.40 0.75
C ILE A 26 5.97 -13.78 1.72
N SER A 27 7.21 -13.85 1.24
CA SER A 27 8.33 -14.14 2.12
C SER A 27 8.72 -12.88 2.91
N ARG A 28 9.35 -13.10 4.06
CA ARG A 28 9.84 -11.98 4.84
C ARG A 28 10.87 -11.16 4.05
N ASN A 29 11.70 -11.83 3.26
CA ASN A 29 12.69 -11.11 2.45
C ASN A 29 12.03 -10.20 1.42
N SER A 30 10.95 -10.67 0.81
CA SER A 30 10.21 -9.84 -0.13
C SER A 30 9.63 -8.62 0.58
N LEU A 31 9.02 -8.84 1.75
CA LEU A 31 8.44 -7.73 2.50
C LEU A 31 9.51 -6.70 2.86
N SER A 32 10.67 -7.17 3.30
CA SER A 32 11.76 -6.27 3.65
C SER A 32 12.14 -5.38 2.47
N ARG A 33 12.25 -5.97 1.28
CA ARG A 33 12.60 -5.20 0.09
C ARG A 33 11.51 -4.19 -0.27
N TYR A 34 10.25 -4.58 -0.11
CA TYR A 34 9.15 -3.65 -0.38
C TYR A 34 9.17 -2.48 0.59
N GLU A 35 9.37 -2.77 1.88
CA GLU A 35 9.40 -1.72 2.89
C GLU A 35 10.58 -0.78 2.71
N ASN A 36 11.71 -1.30 2.22
CA ASN A 36 12.90 -0.49 1.99
C ASN A 36 12.90 0.24 0.65
N GLY A 37 11.94 -0.08 -0.20
CA GLY A 37 11.85 0.56 -1.51
C GLY A 37 12.79 -0.01 -2.55
N THR A 38 13.41 -1.16 -2.28
CA THR A 38 14.33 -1.77 -3.25
C THR A 38 13.63 -2.66 -4.26
N SER A 39 12.34 -2.95 -4.06
CA SER A 39 11.51 -3.65 -5.03
C SER A 39 10.19 -2.94 -5.15
N SER A 40 9.63 -2.94 -6.35
CA SER A 40 8.32 -2.33 -6.60
C SER A 40 7.21 -3.24 -6.10
N VAL A 41 6.17 -2.63 -5.55
CA VAL A 41 5.01 -3.37 -5.06
C VAL A 41 3.98 -3.43 -6.18
N SER A 42 3.50 -4.63 -6.49
CA SER A 42 2.50 -4.80 -7.54
C SER A 42 1.13 -4.33 -7.07
N THR A 43 0.28 -3.97 -8.02
CA THR A 43 -1.11 -3.62 -7.69
C THR A 43 -1.84 -4.79 -7.06
N GLU A 44 -1.52 -6.00 -7.50
CA GLU A 44 -2.12 -7.20 -6.93
C GLU A 44 -1.81 -7.32 -5.45
N LEU A 45 -0.57 -7.04 -5.07
CA LEU A 45 -0.17 -7.13 -3.67
C LEU A 45 -0.83 -6.04 -2.86
N VAL A 46 -0.89 -4.82 -3.40
CA VAL A 46 -1.58 -3.72 -2.72
C VAL A 46 -3.04 -4.10 -2.48
N ASP A 47 -3.69 -4.65 -3.48
CA ASP A 47 -5.09 -5.07 -3.36
C ASP A 47 -5.26 -6.13 -2.27
N ARG A 48 -4.34 -7.09 -2.22
CA ARG A 48 -4.38 -8.14 -1.20
C ARG A 48 -4.25 -7.55 0.21
N ILE A 49 -3.32 -6.61 0.37
CA ILE A 49 -3.12 -5.94 1.65
C ILE A 49 -4.38 -5.19 2.06
N CYS A 50 -4.97 -4.47 1.12
CA CYS A 50 -6.19 -3.71 1.39
C CYS A 50 -7.31 -4.61 1.88
N LYS A 51 -7.47 -5.76 1.25
CA LYS A 51 -8.53 -6.69 1.64
C LYS A 51 -8.26 -7.34 2.98
N LYS A 52 -7.00 -7.68 3.25
CA LYS A 52 -6.67 -8.36 4.50
C LYS A 52 -6.78 -7.42 5.70
N PHE A 53 -6.44 -6.17 5.53
CA PHE A 53 -6.41 -5.21 6.63
C PHE A 53 -7.55 -4.21 6.59
N ASN A 54 -8.43 -4.33 5.60
CA ASN A 54 -9.60 -3.47 5.48
C ASN A 54 -9.21 -2.00 5.42
N VAL A 55 -8.25 -1.69 4.59
CA VAL A 55 -7.81 -0.32 4.35
C VAL A 55 -8.01 0.03 2.88
N SER A 56 -8.02 1.30 2.56
CA SER A 56 -8.25 1.72 1.19
C SER A 56 -6.95 1.69 0.40
N TYR A 57 -7.10 1.66 -0.91
CA TYR A 57 -5.96 1.70 -1.82
C TYR A 57 -5.10 2.95 -1.56
N LEU A 58 -5.76 4.08 -1.31
CA LEU A 58 -5.05 5.33 -1.03
C LEU A 58 -4.22 5.27 0.23
N ASP A 59 -4.66 4.50 1.21
CA ASP A 59 -3.89 4.35 2.44
C ASP A 59 -2.52 3.75 2.18
N ILE A 60 -2.42 2.94 1.13
CA ILE A 60 -1.16 2.27 0.80
C ILE A 60 -0.36 3.07 -0.21
N VAL A 61 -0.99 3.53 -1.30
CA VAL A 61 -0.24 4.16 -2.37
C VAL A 61 0.04 5.64 -2.13
N GLY A 62 -0.78 6.29 -1.31
CA GLY A 62 -0.55 7.67 -0.96
C GLY A 62 -1.16 8.65 -1.93
N GLU A 63 -1.18 9.90 -1.53
CA GLU A 63 -1.86 10.94 -2.26
C GLU A 63 -1.24 11.31 -3.59
N GLU A 64 0.07 11.21 -3.69
CA GLU A 64 0.70 11.67 -4.91
C GLU A 64 0.27 10.85 -6.12
N LYS A 65 -0.23 9.64 -5.89
CA LYS A 65 -0.74 8.85 -6.99
C LYS A 65 -2.06 9.40 -7.51
N MET A 66 -2.80 10.05 -6.65
CA MET A 66 -4.08 10.61 -7.02
C MET A 66 -3.96 11.93 -7.75
N LEU A 67 -2.84 12.57 -7.60
CA LEU A 67 -2.65 13.87 -8.22
C LEU A 67 -2.39 13.80 -9.71
N THR A 68 -2.06 12.64 -10.18
CA THR A 68 -1.90 12.51 -11.60
C THR A 68 -3.24 12.48 -12.19
N PRO A 69 -3.42 13.23 -13.03
CA PRO A 69 -4.50 13.57 -13.65
C PRO A 69 -5.73 13.10 -13.53
N VAL A 70 -6.12 13.08 -12.93
CA VAL A 70 -7.42 12.83 -12.75
C VAL A 70 -8.17 14.04 -12.49
N GLU A 71 -7.78 14.50 -12.35
CA GLU A 71 -8.11 15.22 -12.20
C GLU A 71 -8.73 15.67 -12.46
N ASP A 72 -8.96 15.57 -12.37
CA ASP A 72 -9.31 15.86 -12.53
C ASP A 72 -10.33 15.53 -12.33
N TYR A 73 -10.79 15.36 -11.97
CA TYR A 73 -11.54 15.05 -11.79
C TYR A 73 -12.30 15.15 -11.13
N HIS A 74 -12.48 15.39 -10.56
CA HIS A 74 -12.88 15.57 -10.01
C HIS A 74 -13.44 16.17 -10.03
N LEU A 75 -13.42 16.35 -9.94
CA LEU A 75 -13.64 16.92 -10.16
C LEU A 75 -14.33 17.13 -10.56
N THR A 76 -14.54 17.09 -10.58
CA THR A 76 -14.82 17.10 -11.08
C THR A 76 -15.58 16.98 -11.04
N LEU A 77 -15.95 16.96 -10.74
CA LEU A 77 -16.29 16.75 -10.78
C LEU A 77 -16.83 17.00 -10.64
N LYS A 78 -16.93 17.36 -10.38
CA LYS A 78 -16.89 17.57 -10.50
C LYS A 78 -17.17 17.84 -10.94
N ILE A 79 -17.40 17.94 -10.91
CA ILE A 79 -17.22 18.03 -11.56
C ILE A 79 -17.50 18.07 -11.92
N ARG A 80 -17.97 18.34 -11.83
CA ARG A 80 -17.84 18.31 -12.25
C ARG A 80 -17.91 18.34 -12.58
#